data_7815bded5a44ea7aa2ceca7acae888fe
#
_entry.id   7815bded5a44ea7aa2ceca7acae888fe
#
_cell.length_a   1.000
_cell.length_b   1.000
_cell.length_c   1.000
_cell.angle_alpha   90.00
_cell.angle_beta   90.00
_cell.angle_gamma   90.00
#
_symmetry.space_group_name_H-M   'P 1'
#
loop_
_entity.id
_entity.type
_entity.pdbx_description
1 polymer ?
#
loop_
_entity_poly.entity_id
_entity_poly.type
_entity_poly.pdbx_seq_one_letter_code
_entity_poly.pdbx_strand_id
1 'polypeptide(L)'
;MLLHVQGVLTPQEVAQANGILAKAPWEDGRLTAGSQSAQAKNNEQLREDCDETRAVQQLLLRGLERHQTFFSAALPKQISPPLFNRYGGAANAFGNHVDSAVRYLRNGAGRVRTDVSCTLFLSDPADYDGGELVIEDTYGEHRIKFAAGDLVLYPGTSVHRVEPVTRGSRVASYFWIQSMVRSDEQRRLLFDMDNHLRHLRGKFGETDPGVIGLTSTYHNLLRMWLDV
;
A
#
# COMPACT_ATOMS: atom_id res chain seq x y z
N MET A 1 11.29 -4.40 -1.69
CA MET A 1 11.61 -2.95 -1.79
C MET A 1 10.65 -2.19 -0.87
N LEU A 2 11.18 -1.36 0.04
CA LEU A 2 10.39 -0.42 0.84
C LEU A 2 10.39 0.94 0.13
N LEU A 3 9.22 1.51 -0.16
CA LEU A 3 9.11 2.73 -0.95
C LEU A 3 8.01 3.67 -0.41
N HIS A 4 8.35 4.95 -0.23
CA HIS A 4 7.41 6.04 0.02
C HIS A 4 6.88 6.57 -1.33
N VAL A 5 5.57 6.55 -1.52
CA VAL A 5 4.88 7.12 -2.69
C VAL A 5 4.05 8.30 -2.22
N GLN A 6 4.53 9.50 -2.51
CA GLN A 6 3.92 10.74 -2.03
C GLN A 6 2.71 11.16 -2.87
N GLY A 7 1.68 11.72 -2.25
CA GLY A 7 0.59 12.40 -2.94
C GLY A 7 -0.28 11.49 -3.81
N VAL A 8 -0.52 10.23 -3.40
CA VAL A 8 -1.47 9.33 -4.07
C VAL A 8 -2.87 9.93 -4.04
N LEU A 9 -3.24 10.54 -2.91
CA LEU A 9 -4.45 11.34 -2.80
C LEU A 9 -4.10 12.81 -2.58
N THR A 10 -4.87 13.68 -3.22
CA THR A 10 -4.81 15.11 -2.96
C THR A 10 -5.40 15.44 -1.58
N PRO A 11 -5.09 16.61 -0.99
CA PRO A 11 -5.70 17.03 0.27
C PRO A 11 -7.24 17.05 0.24
N GLN A 12 -7.84 17.40 -0.90
CA GLN A 12 -9.30 17.40 -1.09
C GLN A 12 -9.86 15.96 -1.06
N GLU A 13 -9.17 15.02 -1.70
CA GLU A 13 -9.58 13.59 -1.69
C GLU A 13 -9.41 12.97 -0.30
N VAL A 14 -8.35 13.33 0.43
CA VAL A 14 -8.19 12.95 1.84
C VAL A 14 -9.34 13.48 2.69
N ALA A 15 -9.69 14.76 2.55
CA ALA A 15 -10.81 15.35 3.28
C ALA A 15 -12.15 14.66 2.93
N GLN A 16 -12.38 14.34 1.66
CA GLN A 16 -13.55 13.59 1.20
C GLN A 16 -13.59 12.19 1.81
N ALA A 17 -12.48 11.45 1.78
CA ALA A 17 -12.38 10.11 2.37
C ALA A 17 -12.69 10.14 3.86
N ASN A 18 -12.06 11.06 4.60
CA ASN A 18 -12.27 11.21 6.04
C ASN A 18 -13.70 11.63 6.38
N GLY A 19 -14.33 12.48 5.58
CA GLY A 19 -15.74 12.86 5.75
C GLY A 19 -16.72 11.68 5.62
N ILE A 20 -16.42 10.73 4.73
CA ILE A 20 -17.16 9.47 4.58
C ILE A 20 -16.88 8.54 5.77
N LEU A 21 -15.59 8.31 6.09
CA LEU A 21 -15.15 7.38 7.12
C LEU A 21 -15.58 7.79 8.54
N ALA A 22 -15.77 9.08 8.79
CA ALA A 22 -16.26 9.58 10.08
C ALA A 22 -17.68 9.10 10.43
N LYS A 23 -18.49 8.77 9.44
CA LYS A 23 -19.89 8.32 9.59
C LYS A 23 -20.07 6.83 9.36
N ALA A 24 -18.99 6.14 9.03
CA ALA A 24 -19.02 4.75 8.59
C ALA A 24 -19.13 3.76 9.77
N PRO A 25 -19.64 2.54 9.56
CA PRO A 25 -19.78 1.51 10.60
C PRO A 25 -18.44 0.81 10.85
N TRP A 26 -17.79 1.13 11.95
CA TRP A 26 -16.56 0.48 12.41
C TRP A 26 -16.88 -0.71 13.32
N GLU A 27 -16.14 -1.79 13.18
CA GLU A 27 -16.27 -3.04 13.91
C GLU A 27 -14.93 -3.47 14.50
N ASP A 28 -14.96 -4.41 15.45
CA ASP A 28 -13.75 -5.03 16.02
C ASP A 28 -12.93 -5.71 14.91
N GLY A 29 -11.70 -5.24 14.71
CA GLY A 29 -10.83 -5.74 13.65
C GLY A 29 -10.44 -7.22 13.78
N ARG A 30 -10.61 -7.84 14.95
CA ARG A 30 -10.36 -9.27 15.17
C ARG A 30 -11.29 -10.16 14.36
N LEU A 31 -12.49 -9.68 14.01
CA LEU A 31 -13.47 -10.42 13.21
C LEU A 31 -12.97 -10.79 11.80
N THR A 32 -11.98 -10.08 11.28
CA THR A 32 -11.44 -10.29 9.92
C THR A 32 -10.04 -10.89 9.90
N ALA A 33 -9.47 -11.17 11.07
CA ALA A 33 -8.13 -11.72 11.21
C ALA A 33 -8.15 -13.25 11.27
N GLY A 34 -7.11 -13.89 10.73
CA GLY A 34 -6.85 -15.30 10.99
C GLY A 34 -6.51 -15.54 12.47
N SER A 35 -6.61 -16.79 12.94
CA SER A 35 -6.50 -17.14 14.36
C SER A 35 -5.25 -16.61 15.07
N GLN A 36 -4.11 -16.62 14.41
CA GLN A 36 -2.84 -16.09 14.94
C GLN A 36 -2.86 -14.56 15.01
N SER A 37 -3.21 -13.90 13.93
CA SER A 37 -3.25 -12.44 13.85
C SER A 37 -4.31 -11.83 14.77
N ALA A 38 -5.42 -12.53 15.00
CA ALA A 38 -6.48 -12.08 15.90
C ALA A 38 -6.00 -11.89 17.35
N GLN A 39 -4.98 -12.65 17.79
CA GLN A 39 -4.42 -12.53 19.14
C GLN A 39 -3.58 -11.25 19.31
N ALA A 40 -2.98 -10.77 18.24
CA ALA A 40 -2.14 -9.58 18.24
C ALA A 40 -2.89 -8.32 17.79
N LYS A 41 -4.10 -8.46 17.20
CA LYS A 41 -4.87 -7.38 16.59
C LYS A 41 -5.79 -6.72 17.61
N ASN A 42 -5.57 -5.43 17.82
CA ASN A 42 -6.39 -4.59 18.68
C ASN A 42 -6.68 -3.26 17.99
N ASN A 43 -7.61 -3.28 17.03
CA ASN A 43 -8.01 -2.12 16.24
C ASN A 43 -9.48 -2.22 15.84
N GLU A 44 -10.00 -1.16 15.26
CA GLU A 44 -11.28 -1.18 14.57
C GLU A 44 -11.05 -1.30 13.05
N GLN A 45 -11.98 -1.97 12.39
CA GLN A 45 -11.99 -2.14 10.94
C GLN A 45 -13.33 -1.73 10.37
N LEU A 46 -13.30 -1.07 9.20
CA LEU A 46 -14.51 -0.71 8.49
C LEU A 46 -15.17 -1.96 7.89
N ARG A 47 -16.48 -2.07 8.00
CA ARG A 47 -17.24 -3.13 7.33
C ARG A 47 -16.98 -3.09 5.82
N GLU A 48 -16.69 -4.27 5.25
CA GLU A 48 -16.34 -4.36 3.84
C GLU A 48 -17.54 -4.22 2.89
N ASP A 49 -18.76 -4.50 3.38
CA ASP A 49 -19.99 -4.59 2.58
C ASP A 49 -20.88 -3.32 2.66
N CYS A 50 -20.38 -2.21 3.18
CA CYS A 50 -21.12 -0.95 3.27
C CYS A 50 -20.82 -0.01 2.08
N ASP A 51 -21.69 0.99 1.86
CA ASP A 51 -21.57 1.97 0.79
C ASP A 51 -20.36 2.89 1.00
N GLU A 52 -20.06 3.22 2.25
CA GLU A 52 -18.91 4.04 2.64
C GLU A 52 -17.60 3.38 2.21
N THR A 53 -17.47 2.08 2.44
CA THR A 53 -16.30 1.31 1.99
C THR A 53 -16.15 1.36 0.48
N ARG A 54 -17.23 1.11 -0.27
CA ARG A 54 -17.21 1.17 -1.74
C ARG A 54 -16.84 2.55 -2.26
N ALA A 55 -17.38 3.60 -1.66
CA ALA A 55 -17.11 4.98 -2.06
C ALA A 55 -15.63 5.37 -1.86
N VAL A 56 -15.05 5.04 -0.69
CA VAL A 56 -13.64 5.35 -0.42
C VAL A 56 -12.71 4.45 -1.23
N GLN A 57 -13.04 3.17 -1.44
CA GLN A 57 -12.28 2.29 -2.34
C GLN A 57 -12.15 2.86 -3.75
N GLN A 58 -13.25 3.34 -4.34
CA GLN A 58 -13.23 3.95 -5.67
C GLN A 58 -12.36 5.21 -5.73
N LEU A 59 -12.39 6.01 -4.68
CA LEU A 59 -11.56 7.21 -4.59
C LEU A 59 -10.06 6.85 -4.53
N LEU A 60 -9.68 5.87 -3.71
CA LEU A 60 -8.31 5.39 -3.60
C LEU A 60 -7.81 4.77 -4.91
N LEU A 61 -8.60 3.90 -5.53
CA LEU A 61 -8.22 3.24 -6.78
C LEU A 61 -7.96 4.25 -7.90
N ARG A 62 -8.79 5.29 -8.04
CA ARG A 62 -8.52 6.38 -9.00
C ARG A 62 -7.22 7.12 -8.69
N GLY A 63 -6.89 7.32 -7.40
CA GLY A 63 -5.61 7.89 -6.98
C GLY A 63 -4.42 7.04 -7.42
N LEU A 64 -4.52 5.73 -7.22
CA LEU A 64 -3.48 4.77 -7.60
C LEU A 64 -3.30 4.68 -9.12
N GLU A 65 -4.40 4.62 -9.88
CA GLU A 65 -4.39 4.50 -11.35
C GLU A 65 -3.64 5.65 -12.04
N ARG A 66 -3.76 6.88 -11.53
CA ARG A 66 -3.07 8.05 -12.12
C ARG A 66 -1.63 8.20 -11.66
N HIS A 67 -1.16 7.42 -10.67
CA HIS A 67 0.13 7.66 -10.02
C HIS A 67 1.26 6.85 -10.67
N GLN A 68 2.08 7.50 -11.50
CA GLN A 68 3.13 6.85 -12.29
C GLN A 68 4.17 6.09 -11.45
N THR A 69 4.62 6.68 -10.32
CA THR A 69 5.60 6.03 -9.43
C THR A 69 5.01 4.77 -8.81
N PHE A 70 3.74 4.79 -8.42
CA PHE A 70 3.05 3.60 -7.93
C PHE A 70 3.03 2.49 -8.98
N PHE A 71 2.62 2.82 -10.22
CA PHE A 71 2.56 1.83 -11.29
C PHE A 71 3.94 1.22 -11.58
N SER A 72 4.97 2.05 -11.72
CA SER A 72 6.34 1.61 -12.03
C SER A 72 6.93 0.74 -10.90
N ALA A 73 6.66 1.09 -9.64
CA ALA A 73 7.20 0.34 -8.49
C ALA A 73 6.47 -0.98 -8.22
N ALA A 74 5.16 -1.00 -8.36
CA ALA A 74 4.33 -2.15 -8.00
C ALA A 74 4.07 -3.11 -9.17
N LEU A 75 4.06 -2.63 -10.41
CA LEU A 75 3.69 -3.35 -11.63
C LEU A 75 2.43 -4.21 -11.39
N PRO A 76 1.28 -3.59 -11.06
CA PRO A 76 0.12 -4.30 -10.55
C PRO A 76 -0.56 -5.14 -11.63
N LYS A 77 -0.67 -6.46 -11.39
CA LYS A 77 -1.55 -7.38 -12.13
C LYS A 77 -2.96 -7.33 -11.55
N GLN A 78 -3.04 -7.34 -10.23
CA GLN A 78 -4.31 -7.28 -9.50
C GLN A 78 -4.10 -6.56 -8.16
N ILE A 79 -5.01 -5.67 -7.84
CA ILE A 79 -5.06 -4.97 -6.55
C ILE A 79 -6.24 -5.56 -5.77
N SER A 80 -6.01 -6.00 -4.52
CA SER A 80 -7.12 -6.38 -3.65
C SER A 80 -7.95 -5.15 -3.31
N PRO A 81 -9.26 -5.28 -3.09
CA PRO A 81 -10.06 -4.15 -2.62
C PRO A 81 -9.42 -3.53 -1.36
N PRO A 82 -9.18 -2.19 -1.34
CA PRO A 82 -8.64 -1.51 -0.17
C PRO A 82 -9.55 -1.69 1.05
N LEU A 83 -8.94 -2.04 2.18
CA LEU A 83 -9.58 -2.17 3.48
C LEU A 83 -9.16 -0.98 4.35
N PHE A 84 -9.94 -0.68 5.39
CA PHE A 84 -9.70 0.47 6.25
C PHE A 84 -9.61 0.05 7.70
N ASN A 85 -8.63 0.59 8.41
CA ASN A 85 -8.46 0.40 9.84
C ASN A 85 -8.37 1.73 10.59
N ARG A 86 -8.76 1.68 11.86
CA ARG A 86 -8.66 2.79 12.79
C ARG A 86 -8.04 2.30 14.09
N TYR A 87 -7.10 3.07 14.62
CA TYR A 87 -6.42 2.82 15.88
C TYR A 87 -6.59 4.03 16.79
N GLY A 88 -6.97 3.80 18.04
CA GLY A 88 -7.14 4.84 19.04
C GLY A 88 -7.86 4.34 20.29
N GLY A 89 -7.81 5.06 21.40
CA GLY A 89 -8.44 4.64 22.65
C GLY A 89 -7.96 3.27 23.11
N ALA A 90 -8.91 2.36 23.37
CA ALA A 90 -8.62 0.98 23.81
C ALA A 90 -8.25 0.05 22.64
N ALA A 91 -8.64 0.38 21.40
CA ALA A 91 -8.37 -0.38 20.18
C ALA A 91 -7.21 0.26 19.40
N ASN A 92 -5.99 0.14 19.88
CA ASN A 92 -4.92 1.06 19.56
C ASN A 92 -3.66 0.47 18.94
N ALA A 93 -3.55 -0.86 18.71
CA ALA A 93 -2.32 -1.49 18.26
C ALA A 93 -2.57 -2.73 17.39
N PHE A 94 -1.54 -3.15 16.66
CA PHE A 94 -1.48 -4.45 16.02
C PHE A 94 -0.05 -4.99 16.13
N GLY A 95 0.13 -6.06 16.91
CA GLY A 95 1.44 -6.65 17.15
C GLY A 95 2.09 -7.28 15.91
N ASN A 96 3.30 -7.78 16.08
CA ASN A 96 4.08 -8.39 15.00
C ASN A 96 3.30 -9.49 14.28
N HIS A 97 3.22 -9.39 12.97
CA HIS A 97 2.60 -10.38 12.09
C HIS A 97 3.20 -10.31 10.68
N VAL A 98 2.93 -11.33 9.91
CA VAL A 98 3.16 -11.37 8.47
C VAL A 98 1.82 -11.55 7.75
N ASP A 99 1.68 -10.91 6.60
CA ASP A 99 0.48 -11.05 5.79
C ASP A 99 0.33 -12.47 5.21
N SER A 100 -0.92 -12.95 5.09
CA SER A 100 -1.17 -14.21 4.43
C SER A 100 -0.75 -14.15 2.96
N ALA A 101 -0.03 -15.16 2.48
CA ALA A 101 0.50 -15.19 1.10
C ALA A 101 -0.58 -15.12 0.01
N VAL A 102 -1.82 -15.44 0.33
CA VAL A 102 -2.97 -15.38 -0.57
C VAL A 102 -4.17 -14.78 0.18
N ARG A 103 -4.81 -13.80 -0.43
CA ARG A 103 -6.09 -13.24 0.03
C ARG A 103 -7.20 -13.72 -0.89
N TYR A 104 -8.23 -14.32 -0.29
CA TYR A 104 -9.47 -14.67 -1.00
C TYR A 104 -10.36 -13.44 -1.06
N LEU A 105 -10.81 -13.11 -2.26
CA LEU A 105 -11.76 -12.02 -2.47
C LEU A 105 -13.16 -12.47 -2.11
N ARG A 106 -13.97 -11.56 -1.57
CA ARG A 106 -15.37 -11.87 -1.22
C ARG A 106 -16.18 -12.24 -2.47
N ASN A 107 -17.28 -12.96 -2.24
CA ASN A 107 -18.24 -13.38 -3.27
C ASN A 107 -17.66 -14.21 -4.42
N GLY A 108 -16.58 -14.94 -4.17
CA GLY A 108 -15.99 -15.82 -5.19
C GLY A 108 -15.27 -15.06 -6.31
N ALA A 109 -14.97 -13.76 -6.13
CA ALA A 109 -14.27 -12.94 -7.12
C ALA A 109 -12.81 -13.36 -7.37
N GLY A 110 -12.34 -14.46 -6.76
CA GLY A 110 -11.01 -14.99 -6.96
C GLY A 110 -10.09 -14.81 -5.76
N ARG A 111 -8.80 -14.75 -6.03
CA ARG A 111 -7.73 -14.64 -5.03
C ARG A 111 -6.60 -13.75 -5.54
N VAL A 112 -5.91 -13.08 -4.61
CA VAL A 112 -4.76 -12.21 -4.88
C VAL A 112 -3.56 -12.77 -4.13
N ARG A 113 -2.44 -12.98 -4.81
CA ARG A 113 -1.15 -13.24 -4.17
C ARG A 113 -0.61 -11.93 -3.60
N THR A 114 -0.16 -11.93 -2.36
CA THR A 114 0.27 -10.74 -1.65
C THR A 114 1.76 -10.46 -1.85
N ASP A 115 2.15 -10.09 -3.06
CA ASP A 115 3.56 -9.81 -3.39
C ASP A 115 4.03 -8.50 -2.74
N VAL A 116 3.14 -7.50 -2.74
CA VAL A 116 3.39 -6.18 -2.17
C VAL A 116 2.27 -5.83 -1.20
N SER A 117 2.64 -5.48 0.01
CA SER A 117 1.75 -4.89 1.01
C SER A 117 1.77 -3.37 0.90
N CYS A 118 0.61 -2.77 1.11
CA CYS A 118 0.37 -1.35 0.92
C CYS A 118 -0.32 -0.76 2.14
N THR A 119 0.15 0.40 2.61
CA THR A 119 -0.57 1.21 3.60
C THR A 119 -0.65 2.65 3.11
N LEU A 120 -1.87 3.15 2.89
CA LEU A 120 -2.15 4.54 2.55
C LEU A 120 -2.65 5.26 3.80
N PHE A 121 -1.95 6.33 4.19
CA PHE A 121 -2.25 7.11 5.39
C PHE A 121 -3.39 8.08 5.12
N LEU A 122 -4.36 8.15 6.05
CA LEU A 122 -5.54 9.04 5.96
C LEU A 122 -5.62 10.03 7.12
N SER A 123 -4.85 9.84 8.20
CA SER A 123 -4.69 10.81 9.29
C SER A 123 -3.40 11.59 9.13
N ASP A 124 -3.43 12.89 9.47
CA ASP A 124 -2.21 13.68 9.55
C ASP A 124 -1.33 13.19 10.71
N PRO A 125 0.00 13.09 10.54
CA PRO A 125 0.92 12.69 11.60
C PRO A 125 0.83 13.52 12.89
N ALA A 126 0.38 14.78 12.82
CA ALA A 126 0.20 15.66 13.96
C ALA A 126 -1.08 15.35 14.78
N ASP A 127 -2.05 14.65 14.20
CA ASP A 127 -3.35 14.38 14.83
C ASP A 127 -3.28 13.23 15.85
N TYR A 128 -2.19 12.45 15.87
CA TYR A 128 -2.05 11.31 16.79
C TYR A 128 -0.59 11.11 17.24
N ASP A 129 -0.40 10.49 18.40
CA ASP A 129 0.91 10.10 18.94
C ASP A 129 1.06 8.57 18.91
N GLY A 130 2.27 8.07 18.65
CA GLY A 130 2.52 6.66 18.39
C GLY A 130 1.98 6.25 17.02
N GLY A 131 1.54 5.00 16.90
CA GLY A 131 0.87 4.48 15.70
C GLY A 131 1.77 4.35 14.49
N GLU A 132 3.09 4.33 14.66
CA GLU A 132 4.02 4.07 13.57
C GLU A 132 3.77 2.66 13.00
N LEU A 133 3.76 2.56 11.68
CA LEU A 133 3.92 1.29 11.00
C LEU A 133 5.40 0.92 11.06
N VAL A 134 5.73 -0.17 11.76
CA VAL A 134 7.10 -0.67 11.88
C VAL A 134 7.25 -1.89 11.01
N ILE A 135 8.23 -1.87 10.12
CA ILE A 135 8.55 -2.95 9.19
C ILE A 135 9.95 -3.46 9.53
N GLU A 136 10.05 -4.76 9.80
CA GLU A 136 11.32 -5.43 10.05
C GLU A 136 12.00 -5.79 8.72
N ASP A 137 13.27 -5.45 8.61
CA ASP A 137 14.12 -5.76 7.47
C ASP A 137 15.44 -6.34 8.00
N THR A 138 16.26 -6.91 7.10
CA THR A 138 17.61 -7.42 7.39
C THR A 138 18.52 -6.35 7.99
N TYR A 139 18.26 -5.08 7.70
CA TYR A 139 19.04 -3.92 8.18
C TYR A 139 18.45 -3.25 9.43
N GLY A 140 17.39 -3.81 10.01
CA GLY A 140 16.73 -3.28 11.21
C GLY A 140 15.27 -2.89 10.99
N GLU A 141 14.73 -2.10 11.90
CA GLU A 141 13.34 -1.65 11.86
C GLU A 141 13.22 -0.30 11.15
N HIS A 142 12.22 -0.20 10.27
CA HIS A 142 11.81 1.05 9.64
C HIS A 142 10.50 1.52 10.28
N ARG A 143 10.54 2.67 10.96
CA ARG A 143 9.37 3.32 11.59
C ARG A 143 8.77 4.35 10.65
N ILE A 144 7.51 4.15 10.27
CA ILE A 144 6.87 4.89 9.20
C ILE A 144 5.61 5.58 9.71
N LYS A 145 5.54 6.89 9.48
CA LYS A 145 4.42 7.75 9.81
C LYS A 145 4.39 8.89 8.80
N PHE A 146 3.73 8.67 7.66
CA PHE A 146 3.71 9.62 6.54
C PHE A 146 2.50 10.55 6.60
N ALA A 147 2.53 11.60 5.79
CA ALA A 147 1.43 12.54 5.62
C ALA A 147 0.17 11.85 5.09
N ALA A 148 -1.00 12.39 5.41
CA ALA A 148 -2.25 11.92 4.85
C ALA A 148 -2.27 12.08 3.32
N GLY A 149 -2.67 11.02 2.60
CA GLY A 149 -2.60 10.92 1.14
C GLY A 149 -1.37 10.21 0.61
N ASP A 150 -0.36 9.97 1.44
CA ASP A 150 0.84 9.23 1.08
C ASP A 150 0.67 7.72 1.28
N LEU A 151 1.40 6.95 0.50
CA LEU A 151 1.38 5.49 0.50
C LEU A 151 2.77 4.95 0.82
N VAL A 152 2.85 3.87 1.58
CA VAL A 152 4.04 3.02 1.66
C VAL A 152 3.79 1.69 0.99
N LEU A 153 4.75 1.26 0.16
CA LEU A 153 4.85 -0.07 -0.43
C LEU A 153 5.97 -0.84 0.26
N TYR A 154 5.70 -2.09 0.64
CA TYR A 154 6.72 -2.97 1.21
C TYR A 154 6.45 -4.43 0.81
N PRO A 155 7.47 -5.33 0.88
CA PRO A 155 7.28 -6.73 0.51
C PRO A 155 6.25 -7.39 1.42
N GLY A 156 5.30 -8.15 0.85
CA GLY A 156 4.30 -8.90 1.60
C GLY A 156 4.90 -9.99 2.53
N THR A 157 6.18 -10.26 2.39
CA THR A 157 6.95 -11.19 3.22
C THR A 157 7.50 -10.57 4.50
N SER A 158 7.39 -9.25 4.67
CA SER A 158 7.95 -8.53 5.82
C SER A 158 7.13 -8.75 7.09
N VAL A 159 7.80 -9.03 8.20
CA VAL A 159 7.19 -8.92 9.53
C VAL A 159 6.95 -7.45 9.82
N HIS A 160 5.75 -7.11 10.29
CA HIS A 160 5.41 -5.73 10.58
C HIS A 160 4.39 -5.61 11.71
N ARG A 161 4.27 -4.40 12.27
CA ARG A 161 3.33 -4.08 13.34
C ARG A 161 2.87 -2.63 13.26
N VAL A 162 1.80 -2.30 13.98
CA VAL A 162 1.40 -0.92 14.25
C VAL A 162 1.56 -0.68 15.75
N GLU A 163 2.46 0.25 16.11
CA GLU A 163 2.70 0.65 17.49
C GLU A 163 1.44 1.24 18.13
N PRO A 164 1.32 1.17 19.46
CA PRO A 164 0.18 1.75 20.16
C PRO A 164 -0.01 3.24 19.85
N VAL A 165 -1.25 3.60 19.48
CA VAL A 165 -1.68 5.00 19.42
C VAL A 165 -2.02 5.45 20.83
N THR A 166 -1.31 6.44 21.34
CA THR A 166 -1.42 6.92 22.73
C THR A 166 -2.26 8.20 22.87
N ARG A 167 -2.42 8.96 21.77
CA ARG A 167 -3.30 10.13 21.66
C ARG A 167 -3.92 10.17 20.26
N GLY A 168 -5.14 10.67 20.15
CA GLY A 168 -5.82 10.87 18.87
C GLY A 168 -6.27 9.57 18.20
N SER A 169 -6.35 9.59 16.88
CA SER A 169 -6.80 8.45 16.07
C SER A 169 -6.01 8.35 14.76
N ARG A 170 -5.46 7.17 14.49
CA ARG A 170 -4.80 6.85 13.23
C ARG A 170 -5.76 6.09 12.33
N VAL A 171 -6.11 6.67 11.20
CA VAL A 171 -6.89 6.03 10.13
C VAL A 171 -5.98 5.76 8.94
N ALA A 172 -6.06 4.56 8.40
CA ALA A 172 -5.33 4.17 7.20
C ALA A 172 -6.12 3.18 6.36
N SER A 173 -5.79 3.12 5.07
CA SER A 173 -6.19 2.03 4.19
C SER A 173 -5.03 1.07 4.02
N TYR A 174 -5.33 -0.23 3.95
CA TYR A 174 -4.36 -1.27 3.66
C TYR A 174 -4.92 -2.23 2.61
N PHE A 175 -4.03 -2.71 1.74
CA PHE A 175 -4.39 -3.61 0.65
C PHE A 175 -3.14 -4.32 0.13
N TRP A 176 -3.35 -5.28 -0.77
CA TRP A 176 -2.26 -6.07 -1.34
C TRP A 176 -2.30 -6.02 -2.86
N ILE A 177 -1.13 -6.17 -3.44
CA ILE A 177 -0.94 -6.22 -4.87
C ILE A 177 -0.32 -7.56 -5.25
N GLN A 178 -0.97 -8.25 -6.16
CA GLN A 178 -0.33 -9.25 -6.98
C GLN A 178 0.37 -8.52 -8.12
N SER A 179 1.68 -8.57 -8.12
CA SER A 179 2.49 -7.93 -9.15
C SER A 179 2.58 -8.81 -10.40
N MET A 180 2.67 -8.18 -11.56
CA MET A 180 3.05 -8.84 -12.82
C MET A 180 4.47 -9.42 -12.76
N VAL A 181 5.34 -8.86 -11.91
CA VAL A 181 6.69 -9.39 -11.66
C VAL A 181 6.77 -9.89 -10.23
N ARG A 182 6.82 -11.20 -10.05
CA ARG A 182 6.73 -11.86 -8.74
C ARG A 182 7.92 -11.55 -7.83
N SER A 183 9.17 -11.55 -8.35
CA SER A 183 10.38 -11.31 -7.56
C SER A 183 10.49 -9.84 -7.15
N ASP A 184 10.76 -9.59 -5.86
CA ASP A 184 10.98 -8.25 -5.33
C ASP A 184 12.26 -7.63 -5.89
N GLU A 185 13.31 -8.43 -6.09
CA GLU A 185 14.59 -8.01 -6.64
C GLU A 185 14.43 -7.55 -8.10
N GLN A 186 13.67 -8.31 -8.91
CA GLN A 186 13.40 -7.94 -10.29
C GLN A 186 12.56 -6.67 -10.38
N ARG A 187 11.53 -6.52 -9.53
CA ARG A 187 10.74 -5.27 -9.48
C ARG A 187 11.60 -4.09 -9.12
N ARG A 188 12.51 -4.24 -8.15
CA ARG A 188 13.44 -3.18 -7.77
C ARG A 188 14.34 -2.77 -8.92
N LEU A 189 14.96 -3.73 -9.61
CA LEU A 189 15.81 -3.46 -10.78
C LEU A 189 15.05 -2.71 -11.87
N LEU A 190 13.82 -3.13 -12.16
CA LEU A 190 12.97 -2.46 -13.15
C LEU A 190 12.61 -1.04 -12.70
N PHE A 191 12.27 -0.84 -11.46
CA PHE A 191 11.95 0.48 -10.92
C PHE A 191 13.14 1.44 -10.95
N ASP A 192 14.32 0.96 -10.53
CA ASP A 192 15.55 1.75 -10.58
C ASP A 192 15.89 2.12 -12.04
N MET A 193 15.78 1.16 -12.98
CA MET A 193 16.02 1.41 -14.40
C MET A 193 15.02 2.40 -15.00
N ASP A 194 13.73 2.30 -14.68
CA ASP A 194 12.71 3.25 -15.15
C ASP A 194 12.98 4.68 -14.65
N ASN A 195 13.39 4.83 -13.39
CA ASN A 195 13.77 6.13 -12.84
C ASN A 195 14.98 6.74 -13.57
N HIS A 196 16.02 5.93 -13.83
CA HIS A 196 17.19 6.39 -14.59
C HIS A 196 16.83 6.73 -16.04
N LEU A 197 15.97 5.94 -16.68
CA LEU A 197 15.48 6.22 -18.03
C LEU A 197 14.70 7.53 -18.08
N ARG A 198 13.82 7.80 -17.12
CA ARG A 198 13.10 9.09 -17.04
C ARG A 198 14.07 10.26 -16.92
N HIS A 199 15.10 10.13 -16.09
CA HIS A 199 16.15 11.16 -15.97
C HIS A 199 16.90 11.37 -17.28
N LEU A 200 17.31 10.29 -17.96
CA LEU A 200 18.05 10.38 -19.23
C LEU A 200 17.20 10.97 -20.35
N ARG A 201 15.91 10.60 -20.44
CA ARG A 201 14.97 11.21 -21.39
C ARG A 201 14.85 12.72 -21.20
N GLY A 202 14.75 13.17 -19.94
CA GLY A 202 14.71 14.60 -19.61
C GLY A 202 15.99 15.34 -20.01
N LYS A 203 17.15 14.67 -19.99
CA LYS A 203 18.46 15.27 -20.30
C LYS A 203 18.83 15.25 -21.78
N PHE A 204 18.57 14.13 -22.47
CA PHE A 204 19.03 13.88 -23.83
C PHE A 204 17.91 13.84 -24.88
N GLY A 205 16.66 13.80 -24.43
CA GLY A 205 15.50 13.69 -25.30
C GLY A 205 15.11 12.23 -25.63
N GLU A 206 13.87 12.06 -26.11
CA GLU A 206 13.28 10.74 -26.42
C GLU A 206 13.94 10.06 -27.64
N THR A 207 14.57 10.85 -28.53
CA THR A 207 15.16 10.36 -29.78
C THR A 207 16.66 10.03 -29.68
N ASP A 208 17.27 10.23 -28.53
CA ASP A 208 18.65 9.85 -28.29
C ASP A 208 18.87 8.35 -28.47
N PRO A 209 19.86 7.90 -29.27
CA PRO A 209 20.07 6.47 -29.55
C PRO A 209 20.35 5.64 -28.28
N GLY A 210 21.05 6.20 -27.29
CA GLY A 210 21.33 5.54 -26.02
C GLY A 210 20.08 5.37 -25.19
N VAL A 211 19.21 6.40 -25.14
CA VAL A 211 17.91 6.35 -24.46
C VAL A 211 17.00 5.30 -25.11
N ILE A 212 16.94 5.26 -26.46
CA ILE A 212 16.17 4.25 -27.19
C ILE A 212 16.69 2.84 -26.89
N GLY A 213 18.02 2.63 -26.91
CA GLY A 213 18.65 1.34 -26.62
C GLY A 213 18.35 0.84 -25.21
N LEU A 214 18.48 1.69 -24.19
CA LEU A 214 18.16 1.35 -22.82
C LEU A 214 16.64 1.12 -22.60
N THR A 215 15.79 1.89 -23.28
CA THR A 215 14.34 1.68 -23.28
C THR A 215 13.98 0.32 -23.86
N SER A 216 14.64 -0.09 -24.97
CA SER A 216 14.48 -1.42 -25.55
C SER A 216 14.86 -2.52 -24.56
N THR A 217 16.01 -2.35 -23.88
CA THR A 217 16.46 -3.29 -22.84
C THR A 217 15.45 -3.41 -21.72
N TYR A 218 14.95 -2.29 -21.20
CA TYR A 218 13.92 -2.25 -20.16
C TYR A 218 12.66 -3.01 -20.57
N HIS A 219 12.11 -2.76 -21.75
CA HIS A 219 10.94 -3.46 -22.24
C HIS A 219 11.18 -4.95 -22.49
N ASN A 220 12.40 -5.34 -22.87
CA ASN A 220 12.74 -6.76 -23.05
C ASN A 220 12.84 -7.49 -21.69
N LEU A 221 13.39 -6.85 -20.66
CA LEU A 221 13.38 -7.37 -19.29
C LEU A 221 11.94 -7.52 -18.76
N LEU A 222 11.08 -6.55 -19.02
CA LEU A 222 9.65 -6.67 -18.73
C LEU A 222 9.06 -7.90 -19.40
N ARG A 223 9.22 -8.07 -20.74
CA ARG A 223 8.70 -9.25 -21.46
C ARG A 223 9.19 -10.58 -20.89
N MET A 224 10.44 -10.61 -20.40
CA MET A 224 11.03 -11.84 -19.81
C MET A 224 10.46 -12.16 -18.43
N TRP A 225 10.03 -11.16 -17.66
CA TRP A 225 9.69 -11.34 -16.25
C TRP A 225 8.20 -11.16 -15.94
N LEU A 226 7.43 -10.58 -16.86
CA LEU A 226 6.00 -10.39 -16.67
C LEU A 226 5.23 -11.73 -16.72
N ASP A 227 4.33 -11.89 -15.75
CA ASP A 227 3.24 -12.86 -15.72
C ASP A 227 1.92 -12.07 -15.81
N VAL A 228 1.34 -11.97 -17.00
CA VAL A 228 0.13 -11.19 -17.33
C VAL A 228 -1.11 -12.08 -17.39
#